data_88f0f58481a58f452f452186a281a3da
#
_entry.id   88f0f58481a58f452f452186a281a3da
#
_cell.length_a   1.000
_cell.length_b   1.000
_cell.length_c   1.000
_cell.angle_alpha   90.00
_cell.angle_beta   90.00
_cell.angle_gamma   90.00
#
_symmetry.space_group_name_H-M   'P 1'
#
loop_
_entity.id
_entity.type
_entity.pdbx_description
1 polymer ?
#
loop_
_entity_poly.entity_id
_entity_poly.type
_entity_poly.pdbx_seq_one_letter_code
_entity_poly.pdbx_strand_id
1 'polypeptide(L)'
;MTERYCEGERFADLSFTEEAFEDCDFTDCVFADCSFTKCELDHTTLNECKFVRCEITGLRSTHSSVQSLDFEDCRLNELSGHR
;
A
#
# COMPACT_ATOMS: atom_id res chain seq x y z
N MET A 1 -7.84 -1.63 -8.54
CA MET A 1 -7.16 -0.41 -9.02
C MET A 1 -6.07 -0.80 -10.01
N THR A 2 -6.10 -0.23 -11.17
CA THR A 2 -5.20 -0.63 -12.25
C THR A 2 -4.60 0.58 -12.93
N GLU A 3 -3.30 0.53 -13.19
CA GLU A 3 -2.57 1.57 -13.92
C GLU A 3 -2.78 2.97 -13.33
N ARG A 4 -2.58 3.09 -12.02
CA ARG A 4 -2.66 4.38 -11.35
C ARG A 4 -1.27 4.87 -11.02
N TYR A 5 -1.02 6.11 -11.29
CA TYR A 5 0.26 6.74 -11.00
C TYR A 5 0.00 7.96 -10.13
N CYS A 6 0.47 7.90 -8.90
CA CYS A 6 0.25 8.96 -7.93
C CYS A 6 1.57 9.45 -7.38
N GLU A 7 1.74 10.75 -7.34
CA GLU A 7 2.95 11.34 -6.79
C GLU A 7 2.57 12.50 -5.88
N GLY A 8 3.09 12.47 -4.65
CA GLY A 8 2.82 13.52 -3.69
C GLY A 8 1.35 13.62 -3.26
N GLU A 9 0.62 12.52 -3.36
CA GLU A 9 -0.80 12.49 -3.02
C GLU A 9 -1.01 12.08 -1.58
N ARG A 10 -2.13 12.50 -1.02
CA ARG A 10 -2.50 12.12 0.32
C ARG A 10 -3.87 11.44 0.31
N PHE A 11 -3.92 10.26 0.92
CA PHE A 11 -5.14 9.48 1.02
C PHE A 11 -5.50 9.35 2.49
N ALA A 12 -6.76 9.58 2.82
CA ALA A 12 -7.20 9.52 4.21
C ALA A 12 -8.55 8.85 4.34
N ASP A 13 -8.72 8.11 5.43
CA ASP A 13 -9.99 7.47 5.77
C ASP A 13 -10.51 6.53 4.69
N LEU A 14 -9.62 5.79 4.05
CA LEU A 14 -10.00 4.85 3.01
C LEU A 14 -9.93 3.42 3.54
N SER A 15 -10.78 2.58 3.01
CA SER A 15 -10.82 1.18 3.39
C SER A 15 -10.83 0.32 2.13
N PHE A 16 -9.82 -0.52 2.01
CA PHE A 16 -9.68 -1.42 0.86
C PHE A 16 -9.79 -2.85 1.35
N THR A 17 -10.72 -3.60 0.80
CA THR A 17 -10.93 -5.00 1.15
C THR A 17 -10.86 -5.85 -0.11
N GLU A 18 -9.96 -6.81 -0.12
CA GLU A 18 -9.75 -7.71 -1.25
C GLU A 18 -9.51 -6.94 -2.55
N GLU A 19 -8.82 -5.82 -2.44
CA GLU A 19 -8.52 -4.98 -3.59
C GLU A 19 -7.19 -5.41 -4.22
N ALA A 20 -7.15 -5.46 -5.53
CA ALA A 20 -5.92 -5.76 -6.26
C ALA A 20 -5.40 -4.47 -6.89
N PHE A 21 -4.15 -4.16 -6.58
CA PHE A 21 -3.47 -3.01 -7.17
C PHE A 21 -2.54 -3.55 -8.26
N GLU A 22 -2.86 -3.28 -9.51
CA GLU A 22 -2.12 -3.80 -10.64
C GLU A 22 -1.48 -2.68 -11.45
N ASP A 23 -0.20 -2.83 -11.71
CA ASP A 23 0.56 -1.85 -12.51
C ASP A 23 0.41 -0.43 -11.98
N CYS A 24 0.46 -0.29 -10.66
CA CYS A 24 0.32 1.01 -10.02
C CYS A 24 1.68 1.54 -9.55
N ASP A 25 1.78 2.84 -9.41
CA ASP A 25 2.99 3.48 -8.92
C ASP A 25 2.59 4.57 -7.95
N PHE A 26 3.05 4.45 -6.72
CA PHE A 26 2.80 5.45 -5.70
C PHE A 26 4.14 5.96 -5.20
N THR A 27 4.43 7.22 -5.46
CA THR A 27 5.68 7.85 -5.07
C THR A 27 5.40 9.05 -4.18
N ASP A 28 6.08 9.11 -3.04
CA ASP A 28 5.95 10.24 -2.12
C ASP A 28 4.49 10.46 -1.68
N CYS A 29 3.76 9.36 -1.48
CA CYS A 29 2.36 9.43 -1.07
C CYS A 29 2.20 9.15 0.41
N VAL A 30 1.11 9.68 0.99
CA VAL A 30 0.79 9.48 2.40
C VAL A 30 -0.57 8.83 2.51
N PHE A 31 -0.64 7.76 3.29
CA PHE A 31 -1.90 7.08 3.60
C PHE A 31 -2.15 7.24 5.09
N ALA A 32 -3.22 7.93 5.45
CA ALA A 32 -3.56 8.20 6.84
C ALA A 32 -4.91 7.61 7.19
N ASP A 33 -4.98 6.92 8.33
CA ASP A 33 -6.23 6.33 8.80
C ASP A 33 -6.87 5.41 7.77
N CYS A 34 -6.06 4.64 7.06
CA CYS A 34 -6.54 3.75 6.02
C CYS A 34 -6.46 2.30 6.47
N SER A 35 -7.26 1.46 5.85
CA SER A 35 -7.32 0.04 6.16
C SER A 35 -7.15 -0.77 4.88
N PHE A 36 -6.26 -1.75 4.92
CA PHE A 36 -6.00 -2.63 3.79
C PHE A 36 -6.17 -4.06 4.27
N THR A 37 -7.23 -4.72 3.83
CA THR A 37 -7.54 -6.10 4.26
C THR A 37 -7.52 -7.02 3.06
N LYS A 38 -6.65 -8.02 3.09
CA LYS A 38 -6.53 -9.02 2.04
C LYS A 38 -6.31 -8.39 0.67
N CYS A 39 -5.50 -7.34 0.63
CA CYS A 39 -5.17 -6.67 -0.62
C CYS A 39 -3.97 -7.32 -1.28
N GLU A 40 -3.82 -7.09 -2.56
CA GLU A 40 -2.72 -7.65 -3.33
C GLU A 40 -2.05 -6.57 -4.16
N LEU A 41 -0.73 -6.59 -4.16
CA LEU A 41 0.07 -5.71 -5.00
C LEU A 41 0.67 -6.56 -6.11
N ASP A 42 0.42 -6.18 -7.35
CA ASP A 42 0.94 -6.90 -8.51
C ASP A 42 1.55 -5.89 -9.47
N HIS A 43 2.85 -6.05 -9.73
CA HIS A 43 3.61 -5.10 -10.57
C HIS A 43 3.38 -3.66 -10.11
N THR A 44 3.35 -3.46 -8.80
CA THR A 44 3.06 -2.17 -8.19
C THR A 44 4.28 -1.68 -7.44
N THR A 45 4.53 -0.38 -7.51
CA THR A 45 5.66 0.24 -6.85
C THR A 45 5.19 1.19 -5.77
N LEU A 46 5.78 1.04 -4.58
CA LEU A 46 5.59 1.98 -3.48
C LEU A 46 6.96 2.54 -3.14
N ASN A 47 7.13 3.84 -3.32
CA ASN A 47 8.42 4.48 -3.11
C ASN A 47 8.24 5.75 -2.28
N GLU A 48 8.98 5.83 -1.17
CA GLU A 48 8.94 6.97 -0.26
C GLU A 48 7.52 7.28 0.22
N CYS A 49 6.75 6.22 0.50
CA CYS A 49 5.39 6.38 0.98
C CYS A 49 5.35 6.28 2.50
N LYS A 50 4.37 6.94 3.10
CA LYS A 50 4.21 6.96 4.53
C LYS A 50 2.81 6.48 4.89
N PHE A 51 2.74 5.60 5.87
CA PHE A 51 1.47 5.07 6.36
C PHE A 51 1.31 5.49 7.82
N VAL A 52 0.26 6.23 8.10
CA VAL A 52 0.00 6.75 9.44
C VAL A 52 -1.33 6.21 9.95
N ARG A 53 -1.30 5.60 11.11
CA ARG A 53 -2.49 5.02 11.74
C ARG A 53 -3.26 4.11 10.79
N CYS A 54 -2.53 3.29 10.05
CA CYS A 54 -3.14 2.35 9.11
C CYS A 54 -3.15 0.94 9.67
N GLU A 55 -4.09 0.16 9.19
CA GLU A 55 -4.15 -1.25 9.54
C GLU A 55 -4.02 -2.06 8.26
N ILE A 56 -3.04 -2.92 8.22
CA ILE A 56 -2.77 -3.73 7.03
C ILE A 56 -2.77 -5.19 7.44
N THR A 57 -3.70 -5.95 6.90
CA THR A 57 -3.86 -7.36 7.23
C THR A 57 -3.98 -8.19 5.96
N GLY A 58 -3.15 -9.21 5.85
CA GLY A 58 -3.24 -10.13 4.73
C GLY A 58 -2.78 -9.55 3.41
N LEU A 59 -1.84 -8.62 3.44
CA LEU A 59 -1.31 -8.02 2.22
C LEU A 59 -0.37 -8.99 1.52
N ARG A 60 -0.55 -9.14 0.22
CA ARG A 60 0.30 -9.98 -0.62
C ARG A 60 0.96 -9.14 -1.68
N SER A 61 2.19 -9.46 -2.00
CA SER A 61 2.97 -8.67 -2.94
C SER A 61 3.62 -9.59 -3.96
N THR A 62 3.36 -9.33 -5.23
CA THR A 62 3.89 -10.13 -6.33
C THR A 62 4.52 -9.22 -7.37
N HIS A 63 5.78 -9.48 -7.71
CA HIS A 63 6.52 -8.69 -8.69
C HIS A 63 6.42 -7.19 -8.41
N SER A 64 6.40 -6.82 -7.14
CA SER A 64 6.24 -5.43 -6.75
C SER A 64 7.49 -4.93 -6.04
N SER A 65 7.69 -3.63 -6.10
CA SER A 65 8.85 -2.99 -5.52
C SER A 65 8.42 -2.06 -4.40
N VAL A 66 9.05 -2.20 -3.25
CA VAL A 66 8.71 -1.40 -2.07
C VAL A 66 9.99 -0.81 -1.51
N GLN A 67 10.11 0.50 -1.50
CA GLN A 67 11.31 1.19 -1.02
C GLN A 67 10.97 2.38 -0.15
N SER A 68 11.76 2.55 0.90
CA SER A 68 11.68 3.71 1.77
C SER A 68 10.27 3.97 2.31
N LEU A 69 9.67 2.94 2.90
CA LEU A 69 8.36 3.10 3.52
C LEU A 69 8.51 3.46 4.99
N ASP A 70 7.64 4.34 5.46
CA ASP A 70 7.53 4.70 6.85
C ASP A 70 6.17 4.25 7.39
N PHE A 71 6.17 3.62 8.55
CA PHE A 71 4.94 3.22 9.22
C PHE A 71 4.91 3.90 10.58
N GLU A 72 3.84 4.63 10.86
CA GLU A 72 3.67 5.34 12.11
C GLU A 72 2.32 4.95 12.72
N ASP A 73 2.37 4.36 13.93
CA ASP A 73 1.18 3.90 14.64
C ASP A 73 0.34 2.94 13.80
N CYS A 74 0.97 2.05 13.09
CA CYS A 74 0.28 1.11 12.21
C CYS A 74 0.23 -0.29 12.80
N ARG A 75 -0.76 -1.06 12.36
CA ARG A 75 -0.88 -2.46 12.68
C ARG A 75 -0.65 -3.28 11.43
N LEU A 76 0.33 -4.16 11.48
CA LEU A 76 0.70 -4.98 10.32
C LEU A 76 0.58 -6.45 10.71
N ASN A 77 -0.29 -7.17 10.02
CA ASN A 77 -0.52 -8.58 10.27
C ASN A 77 -0.55 -9.38 8.97
N GLU A 78 -0.04 -10.60 9.03
CA GLU A 78 -0.12 -11.54 7.92
C GLU A 78 0.37 -10.95 6.60
N LEU A 79 1.52 -10.30 6.65
CA LEU A 79 2.12 -9.75 5.44
C LEU A 79 2.90 -10.83 4.71
N SER A 80 2.76 -10.85 3.40
CA SER A 80 3.41 -11.83 2.57
C SER A 80 4.02 -11.16 1.35
N GLY A 81 5.28 -11.39 1.11
CA GLY A 81 5.97 -10.80 -0.02
C GLY A 81 6.55 -11.86 -0.93
N HIS A 82 6.51 -11.60 -2.22
CA HIS A 82 6.99 -12.54 -3.22
C HIS A 82 7.75 -11.78 -4.29
N ARG A 83 8.89 -12.32 -4.66
CA ARG A 83 9.71 -11.67 -5.69
C ARG A 83 9.86 -12.54 -6.90
#